data_e7141241a222e86202df94b90ae6bbe1
#
_entry.id   e7141241a222e86202df94b90ae6bbe1
#
_cell.length_a   1.000
_cell.length_b   1.000
_cell.length_c   1.000
_cell.angle_alpha   90.00
_cell.angle_beta   90.00
_cell.angle_gamma   90.00
#
_symmetry.space_group_name_H-M   'P 1'
#
loop_
_entity.id
_entity.type
_entity.pdbx_description
1 polymer ?
#
loop_
_entity_poly.entity_id
_entity_poly.type
_entity_poly.pdbx_seq_one_letter_code
_entity_poly.pdbx_strand_id
1 'polypeptide(L)'
;MNKPTKRSLPVSALVTIVAAFAIPARAEGPVARVPAVQENSTDPDLKAMFDNARNRGGQIINLVLIRGNAPKLARAASAMAYAIRFDTKTPRPLVELAILRTAQLWEGDYEMNQHRPMMRACGYTPQQIEAVGNWRASTLFNDRQRALLAYVDQAARGDVDDATFAAFEKFFDTQEIVEITITVDTYVGTALFTRALRIKIENDGRLTAIGKC
;
A
#
# COMPACT_ATOMS: atom_id res chain seq x y z
N MET A 1 48.49 52.47 60.05
CA MET A 1 48.27 51.11 59.43
C MET A 1 46.89 51.08 58.78
N ASN A 2 46.81 51.44 57.47
CA ASN A 2 45.58 51.45 56.70
C ASN A 2 45.41 50.17 55.90
N LYS A 3 44.32 49.48 56.13
CA LYS A 3 43.93 48.35 55.32
C LYS A 3 43.21 48.81 54.05
N PRO A 4 43.47 48.21 52.85
CA PRO A 4 42.75 48.55 51.67
C PRO A 4 41.42 47.82 51.58
N THR A 5 40.35 48.51 51.28
CA THR A 5 39.02 48.00 50.96
C THR A 5 38.99 47.36 49.55
N LYS A 6 38.63 46.08 49.44
CA LYS A 6 38.38 45.42 48.14
C LYS A 6 37.00 45.86 47.59
N ARG A 7 37.02 46.51 46.45
CA ARG A 7 35.81 46.78 45.63
C ARG A 7 35.49 45.52 44.81
N SER A 8 34.31 44.96 44.99
CA SER A 8 33.72 43.93 44.16
C SER A 8 33.07 44.56 42.93
N LEU A 9 33.43 44.11 41.76
CA LEU A 9 32.80 44.45 40.50
C LEU A 9 31.53 43.61 40.30
N PRO A 10 30.45 44.15 39.72
CA PRO A 10 29.25 43.35 39.43
C PRO A 10 29.47 42.45 38.21
N VAL A 11 29.11 41.19 38.36
CA VAL A 11 29.06 40.21 37.22
C VAL A 11 27.80 40.52 36.42
N SER A 12 27.99 41.10 35.23
CA SER A 12 26.89 41.22 34.24
C SER A 12 26.57 39.86 33.65
N ALA A 13 25.39 39.36 33.97
CA ALA A 13 24.85 38.14 33.33
C ALA A 13 24.46 38.44 31.86
N LEU A 14 25.20 37.88 30.95
CA LEU A 14 24.86 37.92 29.51
C LEU A 14 23.72 36.94 29.24
N VAL A 15 22.50 37.45 29.06
CA VAL A 15 21.34 36.64 28.64
C VAL A 15 21.45 36.41 27.14
N THR A 16 21.87 35.22 26.73
CA THR A 16 21.87 34.83 25.32
C THR A 16 20.46 34.42 24.94
N ILE A 17 19.75 35.26 24.20
CA ILE A 17 18.47 34.94 23.58
C ILE A 17 18.75 34.02 22.39
N VAL A 18 18.52 32.73 22.55
CA VAL A 18 18.50 31.78 21.41
C VAL A 18 17.17 31.98 20.68
N ALA A 19 17.19 32.71 19.58
CA ALA A 19 16.07 32.80 18.67
C ALA A 19 15.91 31.43 18.01
N ALA A 20 14.88 30.67 18.41
CA ALA A 20 14.47 29.47 17.71
C ALA A 20 13.89 29.85 16.33
N PHE A 21 14.70 29.75 15.29
CA PHE A 21 14.19 29.82 13.92
C PHE A 21 13.30 28.58 13.70
N ALA A 22 11.97 28.80 13.71
CA ALA A 22 11.03 27.81 13.22
C ALA A 22 11.34 27.60 11.72
N ILE A 23 11.91 26.43 11.39
CA ILE A 23 12.07 26.00 9.99
C ILE A 23 10.63 25.86 9.45
N PRO A 24 10.21 26.64 8.43
CA PRO A 24 8.88 26.45 7.87
C PRO A 24 8.76 25.02 7.39
N ALA A 25 7.70 24.32 7.81
CA ALA A 25 7.37 23.00 7.30
C ALA A 25 7.34 23.11 5.77
N ARG A 26 8.25 22.37 5.12
CA ARG A 26 8.35 22.34 3.66
C ARG A 26 7.01 21.86 3.16
N ALA A 27 6.26 22.70 2.45
CA ALA A 27 5.00 22.31 1.84
C ALA A 27 5.27 21.04 1.00
N GLU A 28 4.69 19.92 1.40
CA GLU A 28 4.81 18.69 0.63
C GLU A 28 4.26 18.98 -0.76
N GLY A 29 5.07 18.72 -1.79
CA GLY A 29 4.65 18.89 -3.17
C GLY A 29 3.48 17.93 -3.50
N PRO A 30 2.81 18.12 -4.65
CA PRO A 30 1.60 17.40 -5.00
C PRO A 30 1.77 15.88 -4.83
N VAL A 31 0.71 15.19 -4.38
CA VAL A 31 0.71 13.75 -4.10
C VAL A 31 0.73 12.89 -5.37
N ALA A 32 0.49 13.48 -6.54
CA ALA A 32 0.52 12.85 -7.84
C ALA A 32 0.69 13.88 -8.98
N ARG A 33 0.76 13.43 -10.24
CA ARG A 33 0.77 14.30 -11.45
C ARG A 33 -0.54 15.05 -11.67
N VAL A 34 -1.65 14.56 -11.09
CA VAL A 34 -2.97 15.23 -11.12
C VAL A 34 -3.37 15.59 -9.69
N PRO A 35 -4.21 16.62 -9.48
CA PRO A 35 -4.64 17.00 -8.14
C PRO A 35 -5.49 15.89 -7.50
N ALA A 36 -5.34 15.71 -6.19
CA ALA A 36 -6.22 14.86 -5.41
C ALA A 36 -7.57 15.55 -5.18
N VAL A 37 -8.67 14.79 -5.24
CA VAL A 37 -9.96 15.31 -4.78
C VAL A 37 -9.96 15.48 -3.27
N GLN A 38 -10.84 16.34 -2.76
CA GLN A 38 -10.98 16.57 -1.33
C GLN A 38 -11.84 15.47 -0.68
N GLU A 39 -11.46 15.04 0.50
CA GLU A 39 -12.21 14.02 1.27
C GLU A 39 -13.63 14.45 1.69
N ASN A 40 -13.89 15.76 1.70
CA ASN A 40 -15.19 16.36 1.99
C ASN A 40 -16.01 16.65 0.72
N SER A 41 -15.70 16.00 -0.41
CA SER A 41 -16.42 16.14 -1.66
C SER A 41 -17.93 15.93 -1.47
N THR A 42 -18.73 16.78 -2.13
CA THR A 42 -20.20 16.67 -2.17
C THR A 42 -20.71 15.80 -3.32
N ASP A 43 -19.82 15.32 -4.20
CA ASP A 43 -20.18 14.38 -5.25
C ASP A 43 -20.74 13.08 -4.61
N PRO A 44 -21.94 12.63 -5.00
CA PRO A 44 -22.62 11.53 -4.34
C PRO A 44 -21.87 10.19 -4.46
N ASP A 45 -21.20 9.93 -5.59
CA ASP A 45 -20.41 8.72 -5.78
C ASP A 45 -19.17 8.71 -4.88
N LEU A 46 -18.47 9.85 -4.75
CA LEU A 46 -17.32 10.00 -3.88
C LEU A 46 -17.72 9.91 -2.39
N LYS A 47 -18.79 10.63 -2.03
CA LYS A 47 -19.30 10.59 -0.64
C LYS A 47 -19.64 9.17 -0.22
N ALA A 48 -20.41 8.45 -1.03
CA ALA A 48 -20.77 7.07 -0.76
C ALA A 48 -19.54 6.14 -0.63
N MET A 49 -18.54 6.32 -1.49
CA MET A 49 -17.29 5.55 -1.48
C MET A 49 -16.47 5.85 -0.22
N PHE A 50 -16.29 7.12 0.14
CA PHE A 50 -15.53 7.53 1.33
C PHE A 50 -16.22 7.11 2.63
N ASP A 51 -17.53 7.30 2.73
CA ASP A 51 -18.31 6.87 3.90
C ASP A 51 -18.23 5.34 4.08
N ASN A 52 -18.34 4.59 3.00
CA ASN A 52 -18.22 3.14 3.04
C ASN A 52 -16.80 2.70 3.50
N ALA A 53 -15.75 3.36 3.02
CA ALA A 53 -14.39 3.08 3.47
C ALA A 53 -14.22 3.36 4.98
N ARG A 54 -14.69 4.52 5.47
CA ARG A 54 -14.62 4.92 6.88
C ARG A 54 -15.45 4.00 7.79
N ASN A 55 -16.65 3.62 7.38
CA ASN A 55 -17.53 2.73 8.14
C ASN A 55 -16.94 1.33 8.35
N ARG A 56 -15.98 0.93 7.50
CA ARG A 56 -15.22 -0.32 7.61
C ARG A 56 -13.89 -0.14 8.34
N GLY A 57 -13.64 1.02 8.94
CA GLY A 57 -12.38 1.33 9.64
C GLY A 57 -11.22 1.65 8.70
N GLY A 58 -11.50 1.85 7.40
CA GLY A 58 -10.48 2.22 6.41
C GLY A 58 -10.17 3.71 6.40
N GLN A 59 -9.01 4.04 5.92
CA GLN A 59 -8.59 5.42 5.66
C GLN A 59 -8.66 5.72 4.15
N ILE A 60 -8.81 7.00 3.82
CA ILE A 60 -8.82 7.44 2.42
C ILE A 60 -7.36 7.71 2.01
N ILE A 61 -6.83 6.80 1.20
CA ILE A 61 -5.44 6.85 0.73
C ILE A 61 -5.30 7.64 -0.58
N ASN A 62 -4.08 8.04 -0.92
CA ASN A 62 -3.80 8.86 -2.10
C ASN A 62 -4.33 8.23 -3.40
N LEU A 63 -4.21 6.91 -3.57
CA LEU A 63 -4.77 6.19 -4.71
C LEU A 63 -6.27 6.45 -4.88
N VAL A 64 -7.03 6.42 -3.78
CA VAL A 64 -8.47 6.65 -3.77
C VAL A 64 -8.79 8.10 -4.09
N LEU A 65 -8.06 9.06 -3.51
CA LEU A 65 -8.22 10.49 -3.79
C LEU A 65 -7.91 10.84 -5.25
N ILE A 66 -6.89 10.22 -5.84
CA ILE A 66 -6.53 10.45 -7.25
C ILE A 66 -7.57 9.83 -8.21
N ARG A 67 -8.01 8.60 -7.94
CA ARG A 67 -9.10 7.95 -8.69
C ARG A 67 -10.40 8.74 -8.63
N GLY A 68 -10.63 9.48 -7.53
CA GLY A 68 -11.80 10.32 -7.32
C GLY A 68 -12.04 11.40 -8.39
N ASN A 69 -11.03 11.77 -9.19
CA ASN A 69 -11.23 12.62 -10.37
C ASN A 69 -12.12 11.99 -11.46
N ALA A 70 -12.41 10.68 -11.35
CA ALA A 70 -13.37 9.96 -12.17
C ALA A 70 -14.35 9.20 -11.27
N PRO A 71 -15.34 9.86 -10.64
CA PRO A 71 -16.12 9.35 -9.50
C PRO A 71 -16.76 7.98 -9.74
N LYS A 72 -17.42 7.79 -10.87
CA LYS A 72 -18.06 6.51 -11.23
C LYS A 72 -17.05 5.36 -11.35
N LEU A 73 -15.90 5.62 -11.99
CA LEU A 73 -14.84 4.62 -12.14
C LEU A 73 -14.14 4.36 -10.80
N ALA A 74 -13.92 5.39 -9.99
CA ALA A 74 -13.37 5.26 -8.65
C ALA A 74 -14.23 4.35 -7.75
N ARG A 75 -15.55 4.53 -7.79
CA ARG A 75 -16.51 3.70 -7.07
C ARG A 75 -16.45 2.24 -7.53
N ALA A 76 -16.46 1.99 -8.83
CA ALA A 76 -16.37 0.65 -9.39
C ALA A 76 -15.04 -0.04 -9.03
N ALA A 77 -13.92 0.67 -9.18
CA ALA A 77 -12.59 0.16 -8.82
C ALA A 77 -12.45 -0.14 -7.31
N SER A 78 -13.03 0.69 -6.45
CA SER A 78 -13.04 0.46 -5.01
C SER A 78 -13.90 -0.74 -4.63
N ALA A 79 -15.04 -0.95 -5.28
CA ALA A 79 -15.89 -2.13 -5.09
C ALA A 79 -15.16 -3.41 -5.52
N MET A 80 -14.49 -3.41 -6.69
CA MET A 80 -13.69 -4.53 -7.16
C MET A 80 -12.55 -4.86 -6.20
N ALA A 81 -11.77 -3.86 -5.79
CA ALA A 81 -10.67 -4.06 -4.85
C ALA A 81 -11.14 -4.58 -3.48
N TYR A 82 -12.35 -4.22 -3.06
CA TYR A 82 -12.98 -4.77 -1.87
C TYR A 82 -13.37 -6.23 -2.07
N ALA A 83 -14.10 -6.55 -3.15
CA ALA A 83 -14.56 -7.89 -3.46
C ALA A 83 -13.37 -8.88 -3.56
N ILE A 84 -12.30 -8.51 -4.27
CA ILE A 84 -11.08 -9.31 -4.36
C ILE A 84 -10.53 -9.70 -2.98
N ARG A 85 -10.54 -8.77 -2.03
CA ARG A 85 -9.92 -9.00 -0.72
C ARG A 85 -10.83 -9.64 0.32
N PHE A 86 -12.16 -9.51 0.18
CA PHE A 86 -13.09 -9.87 1.26
C PHE A 86 -14.25 -10.76 0.83
N ASP A 87 -14.58 -10.82 -0.46
CA ASP A 87 -15.78 -11.52 -0.95
C ASP A 87 -15.42 -12.68 -1.91
N THR A 88 -14.12 -13.08 -2.00
CA THR A 88 -13.66 -14.22 -2.78
C THR A 88 -13.71 -15.52 -1.98
N LYS A 89 -13.84 -16.66 -2.69
CA LYS A 89 -13.64 -18.00 -2.15
C LYS A 89 -12.16 -18.25 -1.85
N THR A 90 -11.27 -17.70 -2.67
CA THR A 90 -9.83 -17.80 -2.49
C THR A 90 -9.44 -17.27 -1.11
N PRO A 91 -8.75 -18.06 -0.27
CA PRO A 91 -8.32 -17.59 1.04
C PRO A 91 -7.51 -16.30 0.99
N ARG A 92 -7.86 -15.34 1.83
CA ARG A 92 -7.24 -14.01 1.86
C ARG A 92 -5.69 -14.04 1.88
N PRO A 93 -5.01 -14.94 2.63
CA PRO A 93 -3.55 -15.03 2.56
C PRO A 93 -3.02 -15.29 1.15
N LEU A 94 -3.69 -16.12 0.35
CA LEU A 94 -3.29 -16.41 -1.03
C LEU A 94 -3.58 -15.23 -1.96
N VAL A 95 -4.67 -14.50 -1.74
CA VAL A 95 -4.97 -13.24 -2.46
C VAL A 95 -3.86 -12.22 -2.21
N GLU A 96 -3.46 -11.99 -0.96
CA GLU A 96 -2.37 -11.05 -0.64
C GLU A 96 -1.02 -11.49 -1.22
N LEU A 97 -0.75 -12.80 -1.25
CA LEU A 97 0.46 -13.34 -1.89
C LEU A 97 0.48 -13.05 -3.40
N ALA A 98 -0.65 -13.26 -4.09
CA ALA A 98 -0.80 -12.94 -5.51
C ALA A 98 -0.63 -11.45 -5.77
N ILE A 99 -1.25 -10.59 -4.95
CA ILE A 99 -1.15 -9.14 -5.06
C ILE A 99 0.31 -8.67 -4.91
N LEU A 100 0.99 -9.09 -3.83
CA LEU A 100 2.36 -8.66 -3.59
C LEU A 100 3.30 -9.12 -4.72
N ARG A 101 3.12 -10.35 -5.22
CA ARG A 101 3.94 -10.84 -6.34
C ARG A 101 3.67 -10.06 -7.61
N THR A 102 2.42 -9.78 -7.95
CA THR A 102 2.04 -8.96 -9.11
C THR A 102 2.66 -7.57 -9.01
N ALA A 103 2.57 -6.92 -7.84
CA ALA A 103 3.17 -5.62 -7.60
C ALA A 103 4.70 -5.62 -7.82
N GLN A 104 5.40 -6.66 -7.36
CA GLN A 104 6.85 -6.79 -7.59
C GLN A 104 7.19 -6.92 -9.07
N LEU A 105 6.42 -7.69 -9.84
CA LEU A 105 6.65 -7.91 -11.27
C LEU A 105 6.48 -6.63 -12.10
N TRP A 106 5.64 -5.70 -11.63
CA TRP A 106 5.34 -4.44 -12.29
C TRP A 106 5.91 -3.22 -11.57
N GLU A 107 6.89 -3.41 -10.67
CA GLU A 107 7.55 -2.34 -9.90
C GLU A 107 6.54 -1.38 -9.24
N GLY A 108 5.46 -1.97 -8.69
CA GLY A 108 4.39 -1.26 -8.02
C GLY A 108 4.75 -0.94 -6.57
N ASP A 109 5.65 0.01 -6.33
CA ASP A 109 6.11 0.39 -4.99
C ASP A 109 4.95 0.80 -4.08
N TYR A 110 3.95 1.47 -4.65
CA TYR A 110 2.76 1.88 -3.92
C TYR A 110 1.99 0.66 -3.37
N GLU A 111 1.71 -0.32 -4.23
CA GLU A 111 1.01 -1.56 -3.85
C GLU A 111 1.85 -2.39 -2.89
N MET A 112 3.16 -2.52 -3.12
CA MET A 112 4.06 -3.23 -2.20
C MET A 112 4.03 -2.61 -0.80
N ASN A 113 4.05 -1.28 -0.71
CA ASN A 113 3.96 -0.57 0.57
C ASN A 113 2.65 -0.85 1.30
N GLN A 114 1.52 -0.87 0.58
CA GLN A 114 0.19 -1.12 1.15
C GLN A 114 0.00 -2.59 1.56
N HIS A 115 0.48 -3.54 0.75
CA HIS A 115 0.15 -4.96 0.92
C HIS A 115 1.12 -5.75 1.81
N ARG A 116 2.37 -5.30 2.02
CA ARG A 116 3.28 -5.94 3.00
C ARG A 116 2.72 -5.99 4.44
N PRO A 117 2.14 -4.91 5.00
CA PRO A 117 1.45 -4.99 6.29
C PRO A 117 0.24 -5.92 6.29
N MET A 118 -0.52 -5.98 5.18
CA MET A 118 -1.66 -6.86 5.03
C MET A 118 -1.24 -8.33 5.02
N MET A 119 -0.16 -8.68 4.32
CA MET A 119 0.41 -10.03 4.38
C MET A 119 0.83 -10.41 5.80
N ARG A 120 1.45 -9.49 6.55
CA ARG A 120 1.76 -9.75 7.99
C ARG A 120 0.51 -10.04 8.80
N ALA A 121 -0.55 -9.27 8.59
CA ALA A 121 -1.84 -9.49 9.25
C ALA A 121 -2.46 -10.86 8.87
N CYS A 122 -2.15 -11.37 7.66
CA CYS A 122 -2.54 -12.69 7.17
C CYS A 122 -1.61 -13.84 7.64
N GLY A 123 -0.68 -13.56 8.55
CA GLY A 123 0.17 -14.59 9.16
C GLY A 123 1.48 -14.88 8.43
N TYR A 124 1.83 -14.14 7.38
CA TYR A 124 3.14 -14.27 6.75
C TYR A 124 4.25 -13.66 7.62
N THR A 125 5.34 -14.39 7.76
CA THR A 125 6.52 -13.87 8.44
C THR A 125 7.23 -12.81 7.60
N PRO A 126 8.01 -11.89 8.23
CA PRO A 126 8.83 -10.94 7.48
C PRO A 126 9.75 -11.63 6.45
N GLN A 127 10.31 -12.78 6.80
CA GLN A 127 11.17 -13.57 5.92
C GLN A 127 10.42 -14.09 4.69
N GLN A 128 9.16 -14.57 4.86
CA GLN A 128 8.34 -14.99 3.74
C GLN A 128 8.01 -13.80 2.81
N ILE A 129 7.66 -12.64 3.38
CA ILE A 129 7.32 -11.44 2.60
C ILE A 129 8.51 -10.99 1.73
N GLU A 130 9.70 -10.97 2.28
CA GLU A 130 10.92 -10.64 1.52
C GLU A 130 11.27 -11.72 0.49
N ALA A 131 11.04 -13.00 0.81
CA ALA A 131 11.32 -14.12 -0.08
C ALA A 131 10.39 -14.19 -1.31
N VAL A 132 9.24 -13.48 -1.34
CA VAL A 132 8.34 -13.47 -2.51
C VAL A 132 9.07 -13.08 -3.80
N GLY A 133 10.01 -12.14 -3.73
CA GLY A 133 10.81 -11.70 -4.88
C GLY A 133 11.69 -12.80 -5.48
N ASN A 134 12.17 -13.72 -4.67
CA ASN A 134 13.01 -14.85 -5.06
C ASN A 134 12.42 -16.19 -4.58
N TRP A 135 11.11 -16.32 -4.71
CA TRP A 135 10.35 -17.47 -4.19
C TRP A 135 10.83 -18.81 -4.70
N ARG A 136 11.37 -18.87 -5.94
CA ARG A 136 11.85 -20.12 -6.55
C ARG A 136 13.00 -20.75 -5.76
N ALA A 137 13.92 -19.93 -5.24
CA ALA A 137 15.05 -20.36 -4.41
C ALA A 137 14.69 -20.53 -2.93
N SER A 138 13.49 -20.07 -2.50
CA SER A 138 13.07 -20.13 -1.10
C SER A 138 12.38 -21.46 -0.77
N THR A 139 12.61 -21.98 0.44
CA THR A 139 11.91 -23.15 1.01
C THR A 139 10.73 -22.76 1.91
N LEU A 140 10.40 -21.46 2.01
CA LEU A 140 9.39 -20.93 2.92
C LEU A 140 7.95 -21.03 2.41
N PHE A 141 7.76 -21.48 1.16
CA PHE A 141 6.45 -21.60 0.52
C PHE A 141 6.09 -23.05 0.29
N ASN A 142 4.86 -23.45 0.66
CA ASN A 142 4.32 -24.77 0.40
C ASN A 142 3.93 -24.94 -1.09
N ASP A 143 3.58 -26.16 -1.49
CA ASP A 143 3.31 -26.49 -2.90
C ASP A 143 2.15 -25.66 -3.49
N ARG A 144 1.08 -25.41 -2.72
CA ARG A 144 -0.05 -24.57 -3.16
C ARG A 144 0.39 -23.11 -3.40
N GLN A 145 1.21 -22.56 -2.51
CA GLN A 145 1.76 -21.21 -2.65
C GLN A 145 2.74 -21.11 -3.81
N ARG A 146 3.54 -22.13 -4.03
CA ARG A 146 4.49 -22.20 -5.15
C ARG A 146 3.77 -22.29 -6.50
N ALA A 147 2.70 -23.10 -6.59
CA ALA A 147 1.85 -23.18 -7.78
C ALA A 147 1.19 -21.81 -8.08
N LEU A 148 0.67 -21.12 -7.04
CA LEU A 148 0.15 -19.77 -7.17
C LEU A 148 1.21 -18.77 -7.71
N LEU A 149 2.39 -18.77 -7.12
CA LEU A 149 3.46 -17.84 -7.51
C LEU A 149 3.96 -18.10 -8.94
N ALA A 150 4.03 -19.37 -9.36
CA ALA A 150 4.37 -19.73 -10.73
C ALA A 150 3.32 -19.25 -11.73
N TYR A 151 2.02 -19.41 -11.39
CA TYR A 151 0.91 -18.93 -12.18
C TYR A 151 0.93 -17.38 -12.29
N VAL A 152 1.08 -16.68 -11.17
CA VAL A 152 1.15 -15.21 -11.14
C VAL A 152 2.30 -14.66 -11.98
N ASP A 153 3.48 -15.31 -11.94
CA ASP A 153 4.65 -14.90 -12.74
C ASP A 153 4.36 -14.87 -14.25
N GLN A 154 3.50 -15.73 -14.73
CA GLN A 154 3.12 -15.83 -16.13
C GLN A 154 1.85 -15.03 -16.43
N ALA A 155 0.80 -15.18 -15.63
CA ALA A 155 -0.47 -14.48 -15.82
C ALA A 155 -0.31 -12.94 -15.83
N ALA A 156 0.57 -12.39 -14.99
CA ALA A 156 0.87 -10.97 -14.97
C ALA A 156 1.53 -10.45 -16.26
N ARG A 157 1.96 -11.34 -17.15
CA ARG A 157 2.52 -11.03 -18.47
C ARG A 157 1.57 -11.38 -19.62
N GLY A 158 0.41 -11.99 -19.29
CA GLY A 158 -0.63 -12.35 -20.24
C GLY A 158 -0.35 -13.63 -21.04
N ASP A 159 0.63 -14.44 -20.60
CA ASP A 159 0.99 -15.70 -21.29
C ASP A 159 1.26 -16.78 -20.24
N VAL A 160 0.33 -17.74 -20.12
CA VAL A 160 0.42 -18.89 -19.19
C VAL A 160 0.52 -20.17 -20.00
N ASP A 161 1.67 -20.87 -19.88
CA ASP A 161 1.84 -22.15 -20.55
C ASP A 161 0.99 -23.27 -19.93
N ASP A 162 0.67 -24.29 -20.73
CA ASP A 162 -0.20 -25.40 -20.32
C ASP A 162 0.35 -26.16 -19.11
N ALA A 163 1.67 -26.29 -18.99
CA ALA A 163 2.30 -27.02 -17.89
C ALA A 163 2.13 -26.26 -16.55
N THR A 164 2.30 -24.94 -16.56
CA THR A 164 2.05 -24.08 -15.40
C THR A 164 0.58 -24.08 -15.02
N PHE A 165 -0.32 -23.99 -16.01
CA PHE A 165 -1.76 -24.07 -15.77
C PHE A 165 -2.16 -25.42 -15.18
N ALA A 166 -1.71 -26.54 -15.76
CA ALA A 166 -1.97 -27.88 -15.26
C ALA A 166 -1.40 -28.16 -13.85
N ALA A 167 -0.31 -27.50 -13.47
CA ALA A 167 0.21 -27.57 -12.11
C ALA A 167 -0.64 -26.75 -11.14
N PHE A 168 -1.16 -25.60 -11.57
CA PHE A 168 -1.98 -24.68 -10.78
C PHE A 168 -3.37 -25.27 -10.50
N GLU A 169 -4.06 -25.83 -11.50
CA GLU A 169 -5.40 -26.43 -11.35
C GLU A 169 -5.46 -27.64 -10.40
N LYS A 170 -4.31 -28.24 -10.02
CA LYS A 170 -4.26 -29.28 -8.99
C LYS A 170 -4.59 -28.75 -7.58
N PHE A 171 -4.44 -27.46 -7.36
CA PHE A 171 -4.59 -26.82 -6.05
C PHE A 171 -5.76 -25.83 -5.97
N PHE A 172 -6.29 -25.40 -7.12
CA PHE A 172 -7.30 -24.36 -7.24
C PHE A 172 -8.43 -24.82 -8.14
N ASP A 173 -9.66 -24.68 -7.68
CA ASP A 173 -10.83 -24.96 -8.52
C ASP A 173 -11.13 -23.80 -9.49
N THR A 174 -12.10 -24.02 -10.38
CA THR A 174 -12.45 -23.06 -11.43
C THR A 174 -12.77 -21.65 -10.87
N GLN A 175 -13.47 -21.55 -9.74
CA GLN A 175 -13.79 -20.26 -9.13
C GLN A 175 -12.53 -19.57 -8.62
N GLU A 176 -11.68 -20.27 -7.86
CA GLU A 176 -10.41 -19.77 -7.34
C GLU A 176 -9.47 -19.35 -8.48
N ILE A 177 -9.40 -20.12 -9.58
CA ILE A 177 -8.61 -19.79 -10.77
C ILE A 177 -9.06 -18.45 -11.36
N VAL A 178 -10.37 -18.25 -11.54
CA VAL A 178 -10.92 -17.01 -12.09
C VAL A 178 -10.68 -15.83 -11.12
N GLU A 179 -10.92 -16.01 -9.83
CA GLU A 179 -10.68 -14.98 -8.81
C GLU A 179 -9.22 -14.55 -8.75
N ILE A 180 -8.28 -15.49 -8.80
CA ILE A 180 -6.84 -15.22 -8.83
C ILE A 180 -6.45 -14.49 -10.11
N THR A 181 -6.99 -14.89 -11.26
CA THR A 181 -6.72 -14.25 -12.54
C THR A 181 -7.21 -12.80 -12.54
N ILE A 182 -8.44 -12.54 -12.06
CA ILE A 182 -8.98 -11.18 -11.88
C ILE A 182 -8.12 -10.37 -10.90
N THR A 183 -7.62 -11.00 -9.84
CA THR A 183 -6.74 -10.35 -8.88
C THR A 183 -5.45 -9.88 -9.55
N VAL A 184 -4.80 -10.75 -10.32
CA VAL A 184 -3.57 -10.41 -11.06
C VAL A 184 -3.82 -9.27 -12.04
N ASP A 185 -4.85 -9.38 -12.88
CA ASP A 185 -5.23 -8.36 -13.87
C ASP A 185 -5.47 -6.98 -13.20
N THR A 186 -6.29 -6.96 -12.16
CA THR A 186 -6.61 -5.73 -11.41
C THR A 186 -5.36 -5.07 -10.83
N TYR A 187 -4.42 -5.85 -10.29
CA TYR A 187 -3.23 -5.30 -9.66
C TYR A 187 -2.12 -4.96 -10.65
N VAL A 188 -2.04 -5.59 -11.81
CA VAL A 188 -1.25 -5.10 -12.96
C VAL A 188 -1.73 -3.70 -13.35
N GLY A 189 -3.03 -3.53 -13.59
CA GLY A 189 -3.62 -2.24 -13.93
C GLY A 189 -3.40 -1.18 -12.85
N THR A 190 -3.50 -1.58 -11.57
CA THR A 190 -3.28 -0.66 -10.45
C THR A 190 -1.81 -0.21 -10.36
N ALA A 191 -0.84 -1.12 -10.51
CA ALA A 191 0.58 -0.76 -10.55
C ALA A 191 0.91 0.19 -11.70
N LEU A 192 0.36 -0.06 -12.90
CA LEU A 192 0.53 0.84 -14.03
C LEU A 192 -0.09 2.22 -13.78
N PHE A 193 -1.28 2.27 -13.17
CA PHE A 193 -1.95 3.53 -12.83
C PHE A 193 -1.17 4.36 -11.83
N THR A 194 -0.71 3.75 -10.72
CA THR A 194 0.03 4.46 -9.67
C THR A 194 1.38 4.96 -10.17
N ARG A 195 2.07 4.21 -11.01
CA ARG A 195 3.32 4.62 -11.66
C ARG A 195 3.09 5.73 -12.69
N ALA A 196 2.11 5.57 -13.59
CA ALA A 196 1.82 6.57 -14.63
C ALA A 196 1.52 7.95 -14.03
N LEU A 197 0.76 7.99 -12.95
CA LEU A 197 0.40 9.23 -12.26
C LEU A 197 1.39 9.63 -11.16
N ARG A 198 2.42 8.81 -10.89
CA ARG A 198 3.41 9.03 -9.82
C ARG A 198 2.76 9.30 -8.47
N ILE A 199 1.82 8.42 -8.10
CA ILE A 199 1.13 8.55 -6.81
C ILE A 199 2.12 8.28 -5.68
N LYS A 200 2.24 9.25 -4.77
CA LYS A 200 3.14 9.12 -3.61
C LYS A 200 2.54 8.21 -2.55
N ILE A 201 3.40 7.42 -1.94
CA ILE A 201 3.09 6.66 -0.72
C ILE A 201 2.78 7.65 0.40
N GLU A 202 1.81 7.31 1.24
CA GLU A 202 1.46 8.10 2.43
C GLU A 202 2.60 8.07 3.45
N ASN A 203 2.99 9.25 3.92
CA ASN A 203 4.03 9.40 4.96
C ASN A 203 3.44 9.61 6.36
N ASP A 204 2.12 9.66 6.48
CA ASP A 204 1.39 9.99 7.71
C ASP A 204 0.83 8.75 8.44
N GLY A 205 1.30 7.56 8.07
CA GLY A 205 0.87 6.30 8.67
C GLY A 205 -0.50 5.80 8.19
N ARG A 206 -1.14 6.48 7.22
CA ARG A 206 -2.36 5.97 6.61
C ARG A 206 -2.05 4.70 5.82
N LEU A 207 -2.74 3.64 6.20
CA LEU A 207 -2.77 2.39 5.46
C LEU A 207 -4.22 2.07 5.14
N THR A 208 -4.46 1.37 4.04
CA THR A 208 -5.79 0.77 3.82
C THR A 208 -6.15 -0.10 5.02
N ALA A 209 -7.44 -0.13 5.39
CA ALA A 209 -7.90 -0.96 6.49
C ALA A 209 -7.30 -2.36 6.33
N ILE A 210 -6.49 -2.75 7.30
CA ILE A 210 -5.99 -4.09 7.43
C ILE A 210 -7.15 -4.90 7.99
N GLY A 211 -8.08 -5.30 7.12
CA GLY A 211 -9.16 -6.19 7.54
C GLY A 211 -8.59 -7.46 8.17
N LYS A 212 -9.40 -8.14 8.98
CA LYS A 212 -9.03 -9.48 9.44
C LYS A 212 -8.78 -10.37 8.22
N CYS A 213 -7.75 -11.15 8.30
CA CYS A 213 -7.47 -12.16 7.28
C CYS A 213 -8.37 -13.37 7.46
#